data_20ef6db8573cdd576508b1c7709c0364
#
_entry.id   20ef6db8573cdd576508b1c7709c0364
#
_cell.length_a   1.000
_cell.length_b   1.000
_cell.length_c   1.000
_cell.angle_alpha   90.00
_cell.angle_beta   90.00
_cell.angle_gamma   90.00
#
_symmetry.space_group_name_H-M   'P 1'
#
loop_
_entity.id
_entity.type
_entity.pdbx_description
1 polymer ?
#
loop_
_entity_poly.entity_id
_entity_poly.type
_entity_poly.pdbx_seq_one_letter_code
_entity_poly.pdbx_strand_id
1 'polypeptide(L)'
;MDGEMPETPSVDLAREANHRIANHLTALASIVKLRADNARDGRDLVTRAQVTNTLSDIHSVIVAIGRLHHTLATMPEQRELVLGDLLTEVLCDFKAIYGDRLHPRVHLPPACRLDAGQAWIFILVLSEIVSNALKYAHPTGLPVELDIYGELTPDNNISLLITDDGVGLPDGFDEARHEGKGLRLIRGLIDQGGGRVEVFSTSIGLSFAIRLPVAQR
;
A
#
# COMPACT_ATOMS: atom_id res chain seq x y z
N MET A 1 -9.11 13.64 51.34
CA MET A 1 -7.86 13.30 50.68
C MET A 1 -8.12 12.09 49.80
N ASP A 2 -8.71 12.35 48.63
CA ASP A 2 -9.01 11.32 47.65
C ASP A 2 -7.73 11.10 46.82
N GLY A 3 -7.09 9.95 47.07
CA GLY A 3 -5.92 9.55 46.30
C GLY A 3 -6.38 9.04 44.96
N GLU A 4 -6.26 9.84 43.90
CA GLU A 4 -6.25 9.36 42.55
C GLU A 4 -5.09 8.36 42.39
N MET A 5 -5.44 7.09 42.23
CA MET A 5 -4.48 6.08 41.83
C MET A 5 -4.01 6.44 40.40
N PRO A 6 -2.71 6.51 40.11
CA PRO A 6 -2.25 6.74 38.75
C PRO A 6 -2.73 5.58 37.88
N GLU A 7 -3.46 5.90 36.83
CA GLU A 7 -3.82 4.93 35.79
C GLU A 7 -2.54 4.26 35.27
N THR A 8 -2.52 2.94 35.30
CA THR A 8 -1.35 2.15 34.95
C THR A 8 -1.02 2.32 33.48
N PRO A 9 0.23 2.64 33.06
CA PRO A 9 0.65 2.85 31.67
C PRO A 9 0.26 1.73 30.70
N SER A 10 0.04 0.51 31.21
CA SER A 10 -0.37 -0.65 30.41
C SER A 10 -1.80 -0.59 29.87
N VAL A 11 -2.72 0.14 30.50
CA VAL A 11 -4.13 0.25 30.08
C VAL A 11 -4.26 1.23 28.90
N ASP A 12 -3.51 2.32 28.91
CA ASP A 12 -3.50 3.30 27.82
C ASP A 12 -2.88 2.72 26.55
N LEU A 13 -1.82 1.94 26.67
CA LEU A 13 -1.18 1.25 25.54
C LEU A 13 -2.11 0.24 24.87
N ALA A 14 -2.81 -0.58 25.66
CA ALA A 14 -3.78 -1.53 25.13
C ALA A 14 -4.97 -0.81 24.46
N ARG A 15 -5.38 0.33 24.98
CA ARG A 15 -6.45 1.15 24.41
C ARG A 15 -6.03 1.78 23.09
N GLU A 16 -4.82 2.32 23.01
CA GLU A 16 -4.27 2.88 21.78
C GLU A 16 -4.05 1.81 20.70
N ALA A 17 -3.53 0.63 21.07
CA ALA A 17 -3.40 -0.49 20.17
C ALA A 17 -4.75 -0.95 19.60
N ASN A 18 -5.78 -1.06 20.48
CA ASN A 18 -7.13 -1.41 20.05
C ASN A 18 -7.75 -0.34 19.15
N HIS A 19 -7.49 0.94 19.39
CA HIS A 19 -7.94 2.04 18.53
C HIS A 19 -7.29 1.96 17.14
N ARG A 20 -5.99 1.69 17.07
CA ARG A 20 -5.28 1.48 15.80
C ARG A 20 -5.84 0.27 15.04
N ILE A 21 -6.05 -0.86 15.71
CA ILE A 21 -6.65 -2.06 15.09
C ILE A 21 -8.04 -1.73 14.53
N ALA A 22 -8.89 -1.04 15.29
CA ALA A 22 -10.23 -0.65 14.83
C ALA A 22 -10.18 0.24 13.57
N ASN A 23 -9.26 1.22 13.54
CA ASN A 23 -9.04 2.08 12.38
C ASN A 23 -8.57 1.28 11.16
N HIS A 24 -7.65 0.34 11.34
CA HIS A 24 -7.15 -0.53 10.29
C HIS A 24 -8.24 -1.45 9.74
N LEU A 25 -9.07 -2.04 10.61
CA LEU A 25 -10.21 -2.86 10.18
C LEU A 25 -11.25 -2.03 9.41
N THR A 26 -11.49 -0.78 9.81
CA THR A 26 -12.40 0.13 9.10
C THR A 26 -11.86 0.48 7.70
N ALA A 27 -10.57 0.75 7.58
CA ALA A 27 -9.93 0.99 6.29
C ALA A 27 -9.98 -0.26 5.40
N LEU A 28 -9.72 -1.46 5.95
CA LEU A 28 -9.88 -2.73 5.26
C LEU A 28 -11.32 -2.93 4.73
N ALA A 29 -12.31 -2.71 5.58
CA ALA A 29 -13.72 -2.81 5.19
C ALA A 29 -14.05 -1.84 4.04
N SER A 30 -13.47 -0.64 4.04
CA SER A 30 -13.62 0.35 2.98
C SER A 30 -13.00 -0.13 1.67
N ILE A 31 -11.82 -0.76 1.71
CA ILE A 31 -11.17 -1.33 0.53
C ILE A 31 -11.98 -2.51 -0.03
N VAL A 32 -12.45 -3.42 0.82
CA VAL A 32 -13.31 -4.54 0.40
C VAL A 32 -14.58 -4.02 -0.25
N LYS A 33 -15.23 -2.99 0.34
CA LYS A 33 -16.39 -2.32 -0.24
C LYS A 33 -16.07 -1.70 -1.60
N LEU A 34 -14.96 -0.98 -1.71
CA LEU A 34 -14.51 -0.38 -2.98
C LEU A 34 -14.32 -1.46 -4.07
N ARG A 35 -13.74 -2.61 -3.73
CA ARG A 35 -13.58 -3.74 -4.65
C ARG A 35 -14.93 -4.34 -5.07
N ALA A 36 -15.85 -4.48 -4.12
CA ALA A 36 -17.21 -4.96 -4.40
C ALA A 36 -18.00 -3.99 -5.30
N ASP A 37 -17.90 -2.68 -5.04
CA ASP A 37 -18.54 -1.65 -5.85
C ASP A 37 -17.95 -1.60 -7.27
N ASN A 38 -16.63 -1.78 -7.42
CA ASN A 38 -16.00 -1.88 -8.75
C ASN A 38 -16.48 -3.10 -9.54
N ALA A 39 -16.76 -4.21 -8.86
CA ALA A 39 -17.31 -5.41 -9.50
C ALA A 39 -18.79 -5.22 -9.92
N ARG A 40 -19.55 -4.34 -9.26
CA ARG A 40 -20.97 -4.05 -9.57
C ARG A 40 -21.15 -3.04 -10.70
N ASP A 41 -20.23 -2.05 -10.82
CA ASP A 41 -20.33 -0.96 -11.79
C ASP A 41 -20.09 -1.44 -13.25
N GLY A 42 -19.59 -2.67 -13.44
CA GLY A 42 -19.48 -3.32 -14.75
C GLY A 42 -20.88 -3.69 -15.30
N ARG A 43 -21.16 -3.34 -16.56
CA ARG A 43 -22.41 -3.72 -17.24
C ARG A 43 -22.46 -5.18 -17.68
N ASP A 44 -21.33 -5.88 -17.62
CA ASP A 44 -21.18 -7.26 -18.05
C ASP A 44 -21.18 -8.23 -16.88
N LEU A 45 -21.49 -9.50 -17.18
CA LEU A 45 -21.39 -10.58 -16.21
C LEU A 45 -19.95 -10.70 -15.71
N VAL A 46 -19.76 -10.68 -14.39
CA VAL A 46 -18.45 -10.87 -13.75
C VAL A 46 -17.94 -12.27 -14.07
N THR A 47 -16.79 -12.37 -14.71
CA THR A 47 -16.15 -13.65 -15.02
C THR A 47 -15.57 -14.31 -13.77
N ARG A 48 -15.41 -15.63 -13.82
CA ARG A 48 -14.73 -16.38 -12.73
C ARG A 48 -13.33 -15.83 -12.47
N ALA A 49 -12.59 -15.47 -13.52
CA ALA A 49 -11.25 -14.89 -13.40
C ALA A 49 -11.26 -13.55 -12.66
N GLN A 50 -12.21 -12.67 -12.94
CA GLN A 50 -12.37 -11.39 -12.24
C GLN A 50 -12.69 -11.58 -10.75
N VAL A 51 -13.57 -12.54 -10.41
CA VAL A 51 -13.86 -12.88 -9.02
C VAL A 51 -12.60 -13.39 -8.32
N THR A 52 -11.89 -14.33 -8.93
CA THR A 52 -10.64 -14.89 -8.36
C THR A 52 -9.60 -13.79 -8.14
N ASN A 53 -9.37 -12.91 -9.11
CA ASN A 53 -8.43 -11.80 -8.96
C ASN A 53 -8.84 -10.85 -7.82
N THR A 54 -10.13 -10.52 -7.72
CA THR A 54 -10.63 -9.65 -6.63
C THR A 54 -10.41 -10.29 -5.25
N LEU A 55 -10.67 -11.60 -5.12
CA LEU A 55 -10.44 -12.32 -3.87
C LEU A 55 -8.93 -12.41 -3.55
N SER A 56 -8.07 -12.61 -4.54
CA SER A 56 -6.61 -12.59 -4.37
C SER A 56 -6.11 -11.21 -3.92
N ASP A 57 -6.65 -10.13 -4.47
CA ASP A 57 -6.33 -8.76 -4.05
C ASP A 57 -6.71 -8.51 -2.58
N ILE A 58 -7.91 -8.93 -2.18
CA ILE A 58 -8.37 -8.82 -0.78
C ILE A 58 -7.48 -9.67 0.14
N HIS A 59 -7.18 -10.90 -0.28
CA HIS A 59 -6.31 -11.80 0.48
C HIS A 59 -4.92 -11.21 0.68
N SER A 60 -4.29 -10.65 -0.37
CA SER A 60 -2.96 -10.04 -0.29
C SER A 60 -2.91 -8.88 0.70
N VAL A 61 -3.93 -8.02 0.71
CA VAL A 61 -4.04 -6.91 1.67
C VAL A 61 -4.15 -7.43 3.10
N ILE A 62 -5.01 -8.44 3.34
CA ILE A 62 -5.19 -9.02 4.68
C ILE A 62 -3.89 -9.63 5.20
N VAL A 63 -3.17 -10.38 4.35
CA VAL A 63 -1.88 -11.01 4.72
C VAL A 63 -0.84 -9.95 5.05
N ALA A 64 -0.70 -8.92 4.21
CA ALA A 64 0.26 -7.83 4.42
C ALA A 64 -0.02 -7.06 5.73
N ILE A 65 -1.29 -6.81 6.04
CA ILE A 65 -1.73 -6.18 7.28
C ILE A 65 -1.45 -7.08 8.50
N GLY A 66 -1.76 -8.38 8.39
CA GLY A 66 -1.45 -9.34 9.45
C GLY A 66 0.04 -9.38 9.76
N ARG A 67 0.89 -9.34 8.72
CA ARG A 67 2.34 -9.26 8.86
C ARG A 67 2.77 -7.98 9.56
N LEU A 68 2.28 -6.82 9.13
CA LEU A 68 2.60 -5.55 9.79
C LEU A 68 2.23 -5.57 11.28
N HIS A 69 1.03 -6.05 11.63
CA HIS A 69 0.63 -6.18 13.01
C HIS A 69 1.53 -7.11 13.82
N HIS A 70 1.95 -8.23 13.23
CA HIS A 70 2.88 -9.15 13.87
C HIS A 70 4.25 -8.49 14.10
N THR A 71 4.78 -7.80 13.10
CA THR A 71 6.04 -7.06 13.19
C THR A 71 5.96 -5.98 14.27
N LEU A 72 4.89 -5.19 14.30
CA LEU A 72 4.71 -4.15 15.31
C LEU A 72 4.53 -4.70 16.74
N ALA A 73 3.88 -5.87 16.90
CA ALA A 73 3.68 -6.51 18.20
C ALA A 73 4.99 -7.06 18.80
N THR A 74 5.98 -7.36 17.96
CA THR A 74 7.30 -7.88 18.39
C THR A 74 8.35 -6.78 18.55
N MET A 75 8.04 -5.55 18.16
CA MET A 75 8.96 -4.40 18.30
C MET A 75 8.79 -3.70 19.65
N PRO A 76 9.89 -3.23 20.26
CA PRO A 76 9.81 -2.29 21.38
C PRO A 76 9.11 -1.00 20.97
N GLU A 77 8.41 -0.37 21.92
CA GLU A 77 7.76 0.93 21.72
C GLU A 77 8.71 1.94 21.04
N GLN A 78 8.18 2.72 20.09
CA GLN A 78 8.87 3.81 19.36
C GLN A 78 9.90 3.39 18.30
N ARG A 79 9.85 2.20 17.71
CA ARG A 79 10.76 1.87 16.62
C ARG A 79 10.15 2.18 15.25
N GLU A 80 10.98 2.84 14.44
CA GLU A 80 10.76 3.03 13.02
C GLU A 80 11.05 1.71 12.28
N LEU A 81 10.18 1.38 11.33
CA LEU A 81 10.34 0.23 10.44
C LEU A 81 11.29 0.59 9.29
N VAL A 82 12.26 -0.26 9.01
CA VAL A 82 13.07 -0.14 7.79
C VAL A 82 12.19 -0.48 6.59
N LEU A 83 11.97 0.50 5.73
CA LEU A 83 11.03 0.35 4.61
C LEU A 83 11.44 -0.77 3.65
N GLY A 84 12.74 -0.93 3.37
CA GLY A 84 13.25 -1.98 2.49
C GLY A 84 12.93 -3.39 3.00
N ASP A 85 13.07 -3.63 4.30
CA ASP A 85 12.77 -4.92 4.92
C ASP A 85 11.26 -5.19 4.85
N LEU A 86 10.44 -4.21 5.24
CA LEU A 86 8.98 -4.31 5.16
C LEU A 86 8.50 -4.63 3.74
N LEU A 87 9.01 -3.92 2.74
CA LEU A 87 8.65 -4.15 1.34
C LEU A 87 9.04 -5.53 0.85
N THR A 88 10.26 -5.96 1.19
CA THR A 88 10.75 -7.28 0.80
C THR A 88 9.83 -8.38 1.33
N GLU A 89 9.44 -8.29 2.60
CA GLU A 89 8.52 -9.26 3.21
C GLU A 89 7.12 -9.24 2.56
N VAL A 90 6.52 -8.05 2.41
CA VAL A 90 5.18 -7.90 1.82
C VAL A 90 5.16 -8.36 0.37
N LEU A 91 6.19 -8.04 -0.41
CA LEU A 91 6.28 -8.45 -1.82
C LEU A 91 6.55 -9.95 -1.95
N CYS A 92 7.26 -10.59 -1.00
CA CYS A 92 7.35 -12.04 -0.94
C CYS A 92 5.97 -12.70 -0.75
N ASP A 93 5.13 -12.14 0.14
CA ASP A 93 3.76 -12.63 0.32
C ASP A 93 2.92 -12.43 -0.94
N PHE A 94 3.03 -11.28 -1.60
CA PHE A 94 2.33 -11.03 -2.86
C PHE A 94 2.80 -12.00 -3.94
N LYS A 95 4.10 -12.24 -4.06
CA LYS A 95 4.64 -13.22 -5.00
C LYS A 95 4.12 -14.64 -4.71
N ALA A 96 3.99 -15.02 -3.45
CA ALA A 96 3.39 -16.30 -3.07
C ALA A 96 1.92 -16.44 -3.51
N ILE A 97 1.16 -15.32 -3.51
CA ILE A 97 -0.26 -15.29 -3.93
C ILE A 97 -0.40 -15.25 -5.44
N TYR A 98 0.41 -14.43 -6.13
CA TYR A 98 0.29 -14.17 -7.57
C TYR A 98 1.21 -15.03 -8.44
N GLY A 99 2.16 -15.75 -7.83
CA GLY A 99 3.11 -16.65 -8.51
C GLY A 99 4.01 -15.91 -9.50
N ASP A 100 4.25 -16.52 -10.64
CA ASP A 100 5.12 -15.98 -11.69
C ASP A 100 4.51 -14.78 -12.44
N ARG A 101 3.34 -14.31 -12.05
CA ARG A 101 2.74 -13.10 -12.62
C ARG A 101 3.34 -11.80 -12.09
N LEU A 102 4.11 -11.84 -11.00
CA LEU A 102 4.70 -10.68 -10.35
C LEU A 102 6.18 -10.89 -10.05
N HIS A 103 7.02 -10.02 -10.58
CA HIS A 103 8.47 -10.02 -10.38
C HIS A 103 8.91 -8.69 -9.76
N PRO A 104 8.85 -8.55 -8.43
CA PRO A 104 9.23 -7.32 -7.76
C PRO A 104 10.74 -7.22 -7.54
N ARG A 105 11.28 -6.01 -7.68
CA ARG A 105 12.65 -5.64 -7.32
C ARG A 105 12.65 -4.41 -6.42
N VAL A 106 13.40 -4.47 -5.32
CA VAL A 106 13.43 -3.39 -4.31
C VAL A 106 14.85 -2.88 -4.16
N HIS A 107 15.03 -1.59 -4.31
CA HIS A 107 16.30 -0.88 -4.21
C HIS A 107 16.13 0.32 -3.25
N LEU A 108 16.25 0.05 -1.94
CA LEU A 108 16.11 1.07 -0.90
C LEU A 108 17.28 1.03 0.09
N PRO A 109 17.84 2.18 0.46
CA PRO A 109 18.83 2.24 1.53
C PRO A 109 18.16 2.03 2.91
N PRO A 110 18.89 1.46 3.89
CA PRO A 110 18.37 1.25 5.26
C PRO A 110 17.96 2.54 5.99
N ALA A 111 18.36 3.70 5.46
CA ALA A 111 17.97 5.01 5.99
C ALA A 111 16.49 5.35 5.76
N CYS A 112 15.82 4.71 4.78
CA CYS A 112 14.39 4.88 4.55
C CYS A 112 13.60 4.16 5.65
N ARG A 113 13.01 4.93 6.57
CA ARG A 113 12.28 4.41 7.73
C ARG A 113 10.91 5.06 7.82
N LEU A 114 9.91 4.28 8.20
CA LEU A 114 8.53 4.70 8.41
C LEU A 114 8.10 4.42 9.85
N ASP A 115 7.22 5.25 10.39
CA ASP A 115 6.47 4.89 11.58
C ASP A 115 5.36 3.86 11.25
N ALA A 116 4.71 3.34 12.29
CA ALA A 116 3.66 2.33 12.14
C ALA A 116 2.46 2.82 11.31
N GLY A 117 2.08 4.08 11.44
CA GLY A 117 0.96 4.69 10.70
C GLY A 117 1.30 4.85 9.21
N GLN A 118 2.50 5.34 8.92
CA GLN A 118 3.00 5.46 7.56
C GLN A 118 3.19 4.09 6.90
N ALA A 119 3.73 3.11 7.62
CA ALA A 119 3.88 1.74 7.13
C ALA A 119 2.54 1.12 6.74
N TRP A 120 1.50 1.33 7.57
CA TRP A 120 0.13 0.93 7.29
C TRP A 120 -0.39 1.53 5.97
N ILE A 121 -0.31 2.86 5.85
CA ILE A 121 -0.72 3.58 4.64
C ILE A 121 0.02 3.06 3.42
N PHE A 122 1.33 2.87 3.54
CA PHE A 122 2.16 2.44 2.44
C PHE A 122 1.84 1.01 1.96
N ILE A 123 1.52 0.09 2.87
CA ILE A 123 1.06 -1.26 2.50
C ILE A 123 -0.23 -1.20 1.67
N LEU A 124 -1.18 -0.35 2.04
CA LEU A 124 -2.43 -0.19 1.28
C LEU A 124 -2.16 0.40 -0.11
N VAL A 125 -1.31 1.40 -0.20
CA VAL A 125 -0.88 2.01 -1.48
C VAL A 125 -0.18 0.98 -2.36
N LEU A 126 0.78 0.24 -1.81
CA LEU A 126 1.50 -0.80 -2.54
C LEU A 126 0.55 -1.88 -3.06
N SER A 127 -0.40 -2.33 -2.23
CA SER A 127 -1.39 -3.34 -2.64
C SER A 127 -2.26 -2.86 -3.81
N GLU A 128 -2.61 -1.57 -3.86
CA GLU A 128 -3.36 -0.99 -4.95
C GLU A 128 -2.51 -0.88 -6.23
N ILE A 129 -1.25 -0.45 -6.10
CA ILE A 129 -0.31 -0.38 -7.24
C ILE A 129 -0.09 -1.77 -7.83
N VAL A 130 0.21 -2.77 -7.00
CA VAL A 130 0.40 -4.17 -7.46
C VAL A 130 -0.86 -4.70 -8.13
N SER A 131 -2.04 -4.49 -7.54
CA SER A 131 -3.31 -4.91 -8.13
C SER A 131 -3.57 -4.25 -9.49
N ASN A 132 -3.27 -2.96 -9.62
CA ASN A 132 -3.41 -2.23 -10.87
C ASN A 132 -2.44 -2.75 -11.93
N ALA A 133 -1.18 -2.95 -11.57
CA ALA A 133 -0.17 -3.50 -12.48
C ALA A 133 -0.58 -4.90 -12.99
N LEU A 134 -1.00 -5.81 -12.09
CA LEU A 134 -1.46 -7.16 -12.46
C LEU A 134 -2.71 -7.18 -13.36
N LYS A 135 -3.53 -6.13 -13.32
CA LYS A 135 -4.76 -6.03 -14.13
C LYS A 135 -4.54 -5.34 -15.47
N TYR A 136 -3.66 -4.33 -15.51
CA TYR A 136 -3.62 -3.38 -16.61
C TYR A 136 -2.28 -3.28 -17.31
N ALA A 137 -1.16 -3.63 -16.66
CA ALA A 137 0.16 -3.49 -17.26
C ALA A 137 0.30 -4.30 -18.55
N HIS A 138 -0.13 -5.55 -18.52
CA HIS A 138 -0.04 -6.44 -19.67
C HIS A 138 -1.39 -7.07 -20.04
N PRO A 139 -2.17 -6.46 -20.96
CA PRO A 139 -3.45 -7.01 -21.41
C PRO A 139 -3.36 -8.44 -21.95
N THR A 140 -2.18 -8.84 -22.46
CA THR A 140 -1.90 -10.19 -22.96
C THR A 140 -1.57 -11.20 -21.87
N GLY A 141 -1.50 -10.78 -20.59
CA GLY A 141 -1.25 -11.66 -19.44
C GLY A 141 0.21 -12.03 -19.21
N LEU A 142 1.15 -11.26 -19.75
CA LEU A 142 2.59 -11.39 -19.44
C LEU A 142 2.83 -11.09 -17.95
N PRO A 143 3.90 -11.64 -17.34
CA PRO A 143 4.35 -11.25 -16.01
C PRO A 143 4.64 -9.75 -15.94
N VAL A 144 4.44 -9.17 -14.76
CA VAL A 144 4.74 -7.78 -14.46
C VAL A 144 6.07 -7.69 -13.74
N GLU A 145 7.01 -6.92 -14.31
CA GLU A 145 8.20 -6.47 -13.61
C GLU A 145 7.82 -5.20 -12.82
N LEU A 146 8.03 -5.22 -11.51
CA LEU A 146 7.73 -4.09 -10.65
C LEU A 146 9.00 -3.60 -9.95
N ASP A 147 9.51 -2.45 -10.38
CA ASP A 147 10.71 -1.85 -9.80
C ASP A 147 10.35 -0.80 -8.75
N ILE A 148 10.98 -0.89 -7.58
CA ILE A 148 10.83 0.05 -6.48
C ILE A 148 12.19 0.61 -6.12
N TYR A 149 12.41 1.87 -6.43
CA TYR A 149 13.59 2.64 -6.06
C TYR A 149 13.24 3.66 -5.00
N GLY A 150 14.15 3.91 -4.08
CA GLY A 150 13.94 4.98 -3.11
C GLY A 150 15.23 5.52 -2.53
N GLU A 151 15.13 6.72 -2.00
CA GLU A 151 16.22 7.43 -1.35
C GLU A 151 15.70 8.31 -0.20
N LEU A 152 16.59 8.62 0.71
CA LEU A 152 16.38 9.67 1.71
C LEU A 152 16.87 10.98 1.12
N THR A 153 15.98 11.96 0.98
CA THR A 153 16.32 13.27 0.42
C THR A 153 16.97 14.17 1.48
N PRO A 154 17.75 15.21 1.06
CA PRO A 154 18.41 16.14 1.99
C PRO A 154 17.45 16.89 2.94
N ASP A 155 16.20 17.08 2.55
CA ASP A 155 15.13 17.69 3.34
C ASP A 155 14.38 16.67 4.21
N ASN A 156 14.99 15.53 4.47
CA ASN A 156 14.50 14.47 5.36
C ASN A 156 13.13 13.92 4.95
N ASN A 157 12.92 13.71 3.64
CA ASN A 157 11.81 12.98 3.09
C ASN A 157 12.29 11.67 2.45
N ILE A 158 11.42 10.66 2.43
CA ILE A 158 11.61 9.48 1.60
C ILE A 158 11.02 9.78 0.23
N SER A 159 11.85 9.68 -0.81
CA SER A 159 11.43 9.73 -2.21
C SER A 159 11.41 8.31 -2.75
N LEU A 160 10.27 7.88 -3.28
CA LEU A 160 10.06 6.55 -3.86
C LEU A 160 9.61 6.67 -5.30
N LEU A 161 10.14 5.81 -6.16
CA LEU A 161 9.67 5.60 -7.52
C LEU A 161 9.28 4.14 -7.67
N ILE A 162 8.00 3.89 -7.92
CA ILE A 162 7.44 2.55 -8.17
C ILE A 162 7.01 2.51 -9.62
N THR A 163 7.56 1.60 -10.41
CA THR A 163 7.33 1.53 -11.85
C THR A 163 7.00 0.10 -12.27
N ASP A 164 5.92 -0.07 -13.04
CA ASP A 164 5.69 -1.30 -13.80
C ASP A 164 6.20 -1.17 -15.23
N ASP A 165 6.39 -2.30 -15.90
CA ASP A 165 6.84 -2.41 -17.29
C ASP A 165 5.69 -2.54 -18.30
N GLY A 166 4.51 -2.05 -17.94
CA GLY A 166 3.29 -2.22 -18.71
C GLY A 166 3.09 -1.21 -19.85
N VAL A 167 1.89 -1.23 -20.41
CA VAL A 167 1.50 -0.33 -21.51
C VAL A 167 1.16 1.09 -21.07
N GLY A 168 1.22 1.38 -19.77
CA GLY A 168 0.82 2.68 -19.20
C GLY A 168 -0.69 2.92 -19.25
N LEU A 169 -1.08 4.20 -19.09
CA LEU A 169 -2.47 4.62 -19.19
C LEU A 169 -2.89 4.81 -20.66
N PRO A 170 -4.17 4.61 -21.01
CA PRO A 170 -4.66 4.82 -22.36
C PRO A 170 -4.43 6.26 -22.87
N ASP A 171 -4.22 6.41 -24.17
CA ASP A 171 -4.08 7.72 -24.79
C ASP A 171 -5.29 8.60 -24.49
N GLY A 172 -5.04 9.85 -24.12
CA GLY A 172 -6.10 10.80 -23.74
C GLY A 172 -6.73 10.52 -22.38
N PHE A 173 -6.11 9.72 -21.54
CA PHE A 173 -6.55 9.53 -20.16
C PHE A 173 -6.46 10.85 -19.42
N ASP A 174 -7.63 11.45 -19.15
CA ASP A 174 -7.75 12.67 -18.36
C ASP A 174 -7.89 12.26 -16.89
N GLU A 175 -6.83 12.43 -16.11
CA GLU A 175 -6.85 12.13 -14.69
C GLU A 175 -8.00 12.82 -13.96
N ALA A 176 -8.31 14.07 -14.31
CA ALA A 176 -9.37 14.84 -13.65
C ALA A 176 -10.79 14.30 -13.93
N ARG A 177 -10.99 13.66 -15.09
CA ARG A 177 -12.31 13.17 -15.52
C ARG A 177 -12.46 11.66 -15.41
N HIS A 178 -11.35 10.93 -15.53
CA HIS A 178 -11.34 9.46 -15.60
C HIS A 178 -10.50 8.85 -14.48
N GLU A 179 -10.09 9.64 -13.47
CA GLU A 179 -9.35 9.12 -12.34
C GLU A 179 -10.09 7.94 -11.73
N GLY A 180 -9.57 6.74 -11.99
CA GLY A 180 -10.12 5.51 -11.46
C GLY A 180 -10.16 5.55 -9.94
N LYS A 181 -11.13 4.85 -9.33
CA LYS A 181 -11.27 4.78 -7.87
C LYS A 181 -9.94 4.39 -7.18
N GLY A 182 -9.08 3.61 -7.87
CA GLY A 182 -7.77 3.19 -7.36
C GLY A 182 -6.76 4.33 -7.23
N LEU A 183 -6.61 5.18 -8.26
CA LEU A 183 -5.69 6.32 -8.21
C LEU A 183 -6.13 7.34 -7.14
N ARG A 184 -7.44 7.60 -7.01
CA ARG A 184 -7.99 8.44 -5.94
C ARG A 184 -7.69 7.88 -4.56
N LEU A 185 -7.80 6.55 -4.39
CA LEU A 185 -7.45 5.88 -3.13
C LEU A 185 -5.96 6.08 -2.80
N ILE A 186 -5.07 5.86 -3.78
CA ILE A 186 -3.62 6.05 -3.60
C ILE A 186 -3.34 7.50 -3.16
N ARG A 187 -3.89 8.51 -3.87
CA ARG A 187 -3.70 9.93 -3.52
C ARG A 187 -4.21 10.22 -2.10
N GLY A 188 -5.45 9.82 -1.78
CA GLY A 188 -6.02 10.06 -0.46
C GLY A 188 -5.24 9.40 0.67
N LEU A 189 -4.71 8.20 0.47
CA LEU A 189 -3.88 7.51 1.46
C LEU A 189 -2.53 8.23 1.65
N ILE A 190 -1.87 8.62 0.56
CA ILE A 190 -0.58 9.33 0.63
C ILE A 190 -0.75 10.70 1.27
N ASP A 191 -1.81 11.45 0.94
CA ASP A 191 -2.14 12.73 1.58
C ASP A 191 -2.40 12.56 3.08
N GLN A 192 -3.10 11.50 3.48
CA GLN A 192 -3.31 11.16 4.89
C GLN A 192 -1.99 10.88 5.63
N GLY A 193 -0.99 10.32 4.94
CA GLY A 193 0.38 10.13 5.45
C GLY A 193 1.24 11.39 5.44
N GLY A 194 0.67 12.55 5.07
CA GLY A 194 1.41 13.82 4.93
C GLY A 194 2.32 13.87 3.72
N GLY A 195 2.17 12.94 2.78
CA GLY A 195 2.99 12.83 1.59
C GLY A 195 2.38 13.43 0.33
N ARG A 196 3.03 13.19 -0.80
CA ARG A 196 2.55 13.53 -2.14
C ARG A 196 2.83 12.39 -3.11
N VAL A 197 1.98 12.25 -4.13
CA VAL A 197 2.19 11.30 -5.21
C VAL A 197 1.94 11.97 -6.55
N GLU A 198 2.85 11.72 -7.49
CA GLU A 198 2.72 12.08 -8.90
C GLU A 198 2.72 10.80 -9.71
N VAL A 199 1.93 10.77 -10.79
CA VAL A 199 1.78 9.60 -11.65
C VAL A 199 2.28 9.96 -13.04
N PHE A 200 3.19 9.16 -13.57
CA PHE A 200 3.76 9.32 -14.90
C PHE A 200 3.44 8.09 -15.74
N SER A 201 2.91 8.30 -16.92
CA SER A 201 2.58 7.22 -17.84
C SER A 201 3.36 7.37 -19.13
N THR A 202 3.92 6.26 -19.58
CA THR A 202 4.58 6.14 -20.87
C THR A 202 4.08 4.90 -21.59
N SER A 203 4.47 4.70 -22.85
CA SER A 203 4.14 3.47 -23.60
C SER A 203 4.88 2.22 -23.07
N ILE A 204 5.77 2.37 -22.09
CA ILE A 204 6.59 1.29 -21.51
C ILE A 204 6.43 1.17 -20.00
N GLY A 205 5.38 1.75 -19.43
CA GLY A 205 5.08 1.57 -18.01
C GLY A 205 4.35 2.72 -17.37
N LEU A 206 3.82 2.45 -16.18
CA LEU A 206 3.22 3.42 -15.27
C LEU A 206 4.11 3.58 -14.05
N SER A 207 4.41 4.82 -13.69
CA SER A 207 5.29 5.15 -12.57
C SER A 207 4.56 6.01 -11.54
N PHE A 208 4.77 5.69 -10.26
CA PHE A 208 4.30 6.44 -9.11
C PHE A 208 5.51 7.05 -8.39
N ALA A 209 5.66 8.36 -8.47
CA ALA A 209 6.64 9.09 -7.67
C ALA A 209 5.98 9.53 -6.36
N ILE A 210 6.39 8.93 -5.25
CA ILE A 210 5.81 9.14 -3.92
C ILE A 210 6.84 9.83 -3.04
N ARG A 211 6.42 10.88 -2.34
CA ARG A 211 7.24 11.55 -1.34
C ARG A 211 6.53 11.49 0.01
N LEU A 212 7.23 10.98 1.03
CA LEU A 212 6.73 10.85 2.38
C LEU A 212 7.69 11.56 3.35
N PRO A 213 7.20 12.32 4.34
CA PRO A 213 8.06 12.83 5.39
C PRO A 213 8.61 11.66 6.22
N VAL A 214 9.87 11.73 6.62
CA VAL A 214 10.39 10.81 7.64
C VAL A 214 9.70 11.14 8.96
N ALA A 215 9.34 10.11 9.74
CA ALA A 215 8.77 10.28 11.06
C ALA A 215 9.66 11.22 11.88
N GLN A 216 9.08 12.30 12.42
CA GLN A 216 9.81 13.22 13.30
C GLN A 216 10.00 12.50 14.64
N ARG A 217 11.25 12.45 15.11
CA ARG A 217 11.61 11.93 16.42
C ARG A 217 11.06 12.79 17.56
#